data_434aa4d64698f0a0515615c66825b5f2
#
_entry.id   434aa4d64698f0a0515615c66825b5f2
#
_cell.length_a   1.000
_cell.length_b   1.000
_cell.length_c   1.000
_cell.angle_alpha   90.00
_cell.angle_beta   90.00
_cell.angle_gamma   90.00
#
_symmetry.space_group_name_H-M   'P 1'
#
loop_
_entity.id
_entity.type
_entity.pdbx_description
1 polymer ?
#
loop_
_entity_poly.entity_id
_entity_poly.type
_entity_poly.pdbx_seq_one_letter_code
_entity_poly.pdbx_strand_id
1 'polypeptide(L)'
;MKKRNYTLTTALTAALCCLICLLNGCTRDNDIDIPQTSVNTMGATTVQPGETITLTGDNMHLISKVYFGDVTTLDIKTPQADRDHQSLTVYVPTEVFEETKAVSLAVLYNSVHRLVVCEELTVYIAPVIPTTSTTLSGEVKPGDIITIAGTNLNIIKAIQANGESVTIDNKKATEITFKAPEVDADTEFTITLVYDNSLGNDQKLIVPGKFTVKEVVPGGSVASDSREVETGKDVTIEGTNLNVVSAVRLTKAGGVSSDIVITNPGATGFTFKAPEVDADTEFTVTLIYGKSDKETASIGTVKVKKATVVLTYLYWENITLGAPATE
;
A
#
# COMPACT_ATOMS: atom_id res chain seq x y z
N MET A 1 0.26 -10.69 -21.83
CA MET A 1 1.11 -11.48 -20.92
C MET A 1 2.58 -11.15 -21.19
N LYS A 2 3.22 -10.38 -20.33
CA LYS A 2 4.65 -10.05 -20.45
C LYS A 2 5.28 -10.33 -19.08
N LYS A 3 5.86 -11.54 -18.94
CA LYS A 3 6.70 -11.88 -17.77
C LYS A 3 7.97 -11.03 -17.86
N ARG A 4 8.16 -10.13 -16.93
CA ARG A 4 9.42 -9.38 -16.77
C ARG A 4 10.36 -10.21 -15.92
N ASN A 5 11.47 -10.62 -16.53
CA ASN A 5 12.57 -11.33 -15.88
C ASN A 5 13.34 -10.36 -14.96
N TYR A 6 13.08 -10.40 -13.67
CA TYR A 6 13.85 -9.65 -12.66
C TYR A 6 15.09 -10.41 -12.11
N THR A 7 15.33 -11.63 -12.60
CA THR A 7 16.44 -12.48 -12.12
C THR A 7 17.82 -12.14 -12.71
N LEU A 8 17.88 -11.26 -13.73
CA LEU A 8 19.16 -10.98 -14.40
C LEU A 8 19.89 -9.74 -13.82
N THR A 9 19.19 -8.82 -13.17
CA THR A 9 19.80 -7.60 -12.63
C THR A 9 20.46 -7.80 -11.27
N THR A 10 19.96 -8.71 -10.45
CA THR A 10 20.57 -9.02 -9.14
C THR A 10 21.86 -9.85 -9.27
N ALA A 11 21.93 -10.72 -10.27
CA ALA A 11 23.17 -11.48 -10.55
C ALA A 11 24.27 -10.60 -11.14
N LEU A 12 23.92 -9.52 -11.85
CA LEU A 12 24.92 -8.64 -12.48
C LEU A 12 25.53 -7.66 -11.49
N THR A 13 24.81 -7.21 -10.47
CA THR A 13 25.35 -6.36 -9.40
C THR A 13 26.29 -7.12 -8.47
N ALA A 14 26.00 -8.38 -8.15
CA ALA A 14 26.91 -9.23 -7.37
C ALA A 14 28.22 -9.53 -8.13
N ALA A 15 28.18 -9.69 -9.45
CA ALA A 15 29.36 -9.93 -10.26
C ALA A 15 30.24 -8.67 -10.44
N LEU A 16 29.65 -7.47 -10.41
CA LEU A 16 30.38 -6.21 -10.58
C LEU A 16 31.18 -5.83 -9.33
N CYS A 17 30.74 -6.18 -8.11
CA CYS A 17 31.49 -5.99 -6.89
C CYS A 17 32.78 -6.85 -6.85
N CYS A 18 32.80 -8.02 -7.49
CA CYS A 18 33.99 -8.89 -7.51
C CYS A 18 35.10 -8.43 -8.48
N LEU A 19 34.78 -7.54 -9.46
CA LEU A 19 35.75 -7.16 -10.49
C LEU A 19 36.67 -6.00 -10.11
N ILE A 20 36.36 -5.24 -9.06
CA ILE A 20 37.13 -4.06 -8.63
C ILE A 20 38.38 -4.42 -7.82
N CYS A 21 38.48 -5.65 -7.33
CA CYS A 21 39.63 -6.09 -6.51
C CYS A 21 40.89 -6.50 -7.29
N LEU A 22 40.87 -6.46 -8.64
CA LEU A 22 41.99 -6.97 -9.46
C LEU A 22 43.00 -5.91 -9.96
N LEU A 23 42.90 -4.65 -9.54
CA LEU A 23 43.75 -3.57 -10.10
C LEU A 23 44.62 -2.85 -9.07
N ASN A 24 45.24 -3.55 -8.16
CA ASN A 24 46.38 -2.96 -7.43
C ASN A 24 47.66 -3.76 -7.73
N GLY A 25 48.34 -3.26 -8.77
CA GLY A 25 49.60 -3.77 -9.23
C GLY A 25 50.74 -3.49 -8.29
N CYS A 26 51.72 -4.38 -8.38
CA CYS A 26 53.02 -4.39 -7.76
C CYS A 26 53.73 -3.06 -7.58
N THR A 27 54.22 -2.79 -6.38
CA THR A 27 55.49 -2.09 -6.18
C THR A 27 56.43 -2.92 -5.34
N ARG A 28 57.65 -3.06 -5.82
CA ARG A 28 58.79 -3.74 -5.16
C ARG A 28 59.16 -3.00 -3.91
N ASP A 29 59.43 -3.72 -2.81
CA ASP A 29 60.70 -3.75 -2.13
C ASP A 29 60.59 -4.63 -0.86
N ASN A 30 61.54 -5.50 -0.69
CA ASN A 30 62.01 -6.21 0.54
C ASN A 30 61.00 -6.38 1.71
N ASP A 31 59.73 -6.54 1.40
CA ASP A 31 58.73 -6.77 2.43
C ASP A 31 58.67 -8.26 2.72
N ILE A 32 58.84 -8.55 3.98
CA ILE A 32 58.36 -9.78 4.58
C ILE A 32 56.97 -10.00 3.94
N ASP A 33 56.82 -11.12 3.24
CA ASP A 33 55.57 -11.49 2.56
C ASP A 33 54.49 -11.65 3.62
N ILE A 34 53.88 -10.52 3.99
CA ILE A 34 52.76 -10.50 4.94
C ILE A 34 51.57 -11.08 4.21
N PRO A 35 51.05 -12.24 4.59
CA PRO A 35 49.92 -12.84 3.92
C PRO A 35 48.76 -11.87 3.94
N GLN A 36 48.25 -11.52 2.77
CA GLN A 36 47.07 -10.64 2.62
C GLN A 36 45.80 -11.49 2.65
N THR A 37 44.78 -10.93 3.32
CA THR A 37 43.45 -11.53 3.32
C THR A 37 42.70 -11.05 2.05
N SER A 38 42.10 -11.99 1.35
CA SER A 38 41.11 -11.69 0.29
C SER A 38 39.75 -12.24 0.70
N VAL A 39 38.67 -11.51 0.37
CA VAL A 39 37.29 -12.01 0.51
C VAL A 39 36.70 -12.15 -0.87
N ASN A 40 36.44 -13.38 -1.28
CA ASN A 40 35.99 -13.71 -2.63
C ASN A 40 34.47 -13.77 -2.72
N THR A 41 33.79 -14.23 -1.66
CA THR A 41 32.34 -14.31 -1.61
C THR A 41 31.77 -13.94 -0.24
N MET A 42 30.56 -13.44 -0.25
CA MET A 42 29.75 -13.17 0.92
C MET A 42 28.40 -13.85 0.74
N GLY A 43 27.93 -14.59 1.73
CA GLY A 43 26.74 -15.43 1.64
C GLY A 43 25.42 -14.68 1.50
N ALA A 44 25.36 -13.39 1.85
CA ALA A 44 24.12 -12.60 1.80
C ALA A 44 24.41 -11.11 1.68
N THR A 45 23.53 -10.38 0.99
CA THR A 45 23.52 -8.91 0.89
C THR A 45 22.49 -8.26 1.80
N THR A 46 21.60 -9.06 2.39
CA THR A 46 20.59 -8.66 3.38
C THR A 46 20.61 -9.65 4.53
N VAL A 47 20.65 -9.15 5.75
CA VAL A 47 20.79 -9.94 6.98
C VAL A 47 19.96 -9.36 8.12
N GLN A 48 19.64 -10.17 9.11
CA GLN A 48 19.00 -9.72 10.36
C GLN A 48 20.00 -9.75 11.53
N PRO A 49 19.81 -8.90 12.56
CA PRO A 49 20.54 -9.01 13.80
C PRO A 49 20.43 -10.42 14.39
N GLY A 50 21.56 -10.98 14.80
CA GLY A 50 21.63 -12.36 15.30
C GLY A 50 21.81 -13.44 14.22
N GLU A 51 21.64 -13.12 12.95
CA GLU A 51 21.99 -14.03 11.86
C GLU A 51 23.51 -14.14 11.67
N THR A 52 23.93 -15.11 10.89
CA THR A 52 25.34 -15.32 10.55
C THR A 52 25.58 -15.03 9.07
N ILE A 53 26.73 -14.43 8.79
CA ILE A 53 27.26 -14.26 7.44
C ILE A 53 28.51 -15.13 7.32
N THR A 54 28.59 -15.94 6.26
CA THR A 54 29.81 -16.66 5.93
C THR A 54 30.58 -15.91 4.85
N LEU A 55 31.79 -15.50 5.18
CA LEU A 55 32.78 -14.92 4.28
C LEU A 55 33.71 -16.03 3.82
N THR A 56 34.00 -16.12 2.53
CA THR A 56 35.00 -17.07 2.00
C THR A 56 36.10 -16.36 1.25
N GLY A 57 37.31 -16.86 1.33
CA GLY A 57 38.46 -16.24 0.68
C GLY A 57 39.78 -16.87 1.16
N ASP A 58 40.84 -16.14 0.99
CA ASP A 58 42.18 -16.61 1.40
C ASP A 58 42.61 -15.94 2.70
N ASN A 59 43.32 -16.69 3.52
CA ASN A 59 43.89 -16.22 4.78
C ASN A 59 42.82 -15.63 5.76
N MET A 60 41.61 -16.18 5.74
CA MET A 60 40.48 -15.69 6.56
C MET A 60 40.79 -15.77 8.08
N HIS A 61 41.69 -16.65 8.49
CA HIS A 61 42.17 -16.77 9.88
C HIS A 61 42.89 -15.51 10.41
N LEU A 62 43.40 -14.64 9.50
CA LEU A 62 44.09 -13.39 9.88
C LEU A 62 43.12 -12.25 10.23
N ILE A 63 41.82 -12.39 9.98
CA ILE A 63 40.83 -11.40 10.33
C ILE A 63 40.68 -11.34 11.85
N SER A 64 40.91 -10.16 12.43
CA SER A 64 40.82 -9.92 13.87
C SER A 64 39.50 -9.24 14.29
N LYS A 65 38.92 -8.41 13.40
CA LYS A 65 37.65 -7.70 13.67
C LYS A 65 36.81 -7.60 12.41
N VAL A 66 35.50 -7.49 12.60
CA VAL A 66 34.53 -7.21 11.56
C VAL A 66 33.75 -5.94 11.92
N TYR A 67 33.49 -5.10 10.96
CA TYR A 67 32.77 -3.82 11.11
C TYR A 67 31.50 -3.85 10.29
N PHE A 68 30.40 -3.41 10.90
CA PHE A 68 29.14 -3.12 10.25
C PHE A 68 28.92 -1.60 10.29
N GLY A 69 29.35 -0.90 9.26
CA GLY A 69 29.46 0.56 9.27
C GLY A 69 30.47 1.04 10.31
N ASP A 70 30.01 1.89 11.23
CA ASP A 70 30.80 2.41 12.34
C ASP A 70 30.77 1.49 13.59
N VAL A 71 29.96 0.44 13.53
CA VAL A 71 29.80 -0.50 14.63
C VAL A 71 30.90 -1.52 14.58
N THR A 72 31.74 -1.53 15.61
CA THR A 72 32.73 -2.56 15.80
C THR A 72 32.03 -3.79 16.34
N THR A 73 31.96 -4.83 15.54
CA THR A 73 31.55 -6.10 16.10
C THR A 73 32.76 -6.81 16.66
N LEU A 74 32.58 -7.20 17.84
CA LEU A 74 32.98 -8.40 18.53
C LEU A 74 34.29 -9.03 18.05
N ASP A 75 35.14 -9.19 18.99
CA ASP A 75 36.22 -10.16 18.93
C ASP A 75 35.65 -11.46 18.40
N ILE A 76 36.19 -11.91 17.28
CA ILE A 76 35.96 -13.26 16.77
C ILE A 76 36.38 -14.21 17.90
N LYS A 77 35.39 -14.88 18.50
CA LYS A 77 35.59 -15.68 19.74
C LYS A 77 36.50 -16.89 19.53
N THR A 78 36.66 -17.36 18.28
CA THR A 78 37.55 -18.50 17.98
C THR A 78 39.00 -18.03 17.97
N PRO A 79 39.90 -18.66 18.70
CA PRO A 79 41.34 -18.39 18.64
C PRO A 79 41.85 -18.42 17.20
N GLN A 80 42.76 -17.52 16.85
CA GLN A 80 43.26 -17.39 15.48
C GLN A 80 43.86 -18.70 14.94
N ALA A 81 44.53 -19.46 15.79
CA ALA A 81 45.14 -20.74 15.44
C ALA A 81 44.12 -21.83 15.04
N ASP A 82 42.90 -21.74 15.55
CA ASP A 82 41.84 -22.73 15.33
C ASP A 82 40.83 -22.29 14.23
N ARG A 83 41.11 -21.17 13.57
CA ARG A 83 40.22 -20.65 12.52
C ARG A 83 40.51 -21.28 11.16
N ASP A 84 39.44 -21.49 10.39
CA ASP A 84 39.54 -21.89 8.99
C ASP A 84 40.29 -20.81 8.18
N HIS A 85 41.16 -21.23 7.29
CA HIS A 85 41.92 -20.35 6.40
C HIS A 85 41.12 -19.85 5.22
N GLN A 86 40.02 -20.53 4.85
CA GLN A 86 39.19 -20.26 3.66
C GLN A 86 37.81 -19.69 3.97
N SER A 87 37.35 -19.81 5.20
CA SER A 87 36.03 -19.33 5.60
C SER A 87 36.02 -18.67 6.98
N LEU A 88 35.13 -17.72 7.16
CA LEU A 88 34.86 -17.08 8.45
C LEU A 88 33.37 -16.83 8.59
N THR A 89 32.78 -17.38 9.64
CA THR A 89 31.39 -17.09 10.01
C THR A 89 31.34 -15.96 11.02
N VAL A 90 30.61 -14.90 10.73
CA VAL A 90 30.45 -13.73 11.59
C VAL A 90 28.97 -13.55 11.96
N TYR A 91 28.72 -13.10 13.19
CA TYR A 91 27.39 -12.79 13.67
C TYR A 91 27.05 -11.31 13.44
N VAL A 92 25.86 -11.03 12.96
CA VAL A 92 25.32 -9.68 12.89
C VAL A 92 24.95 -9.23 14.31
N PRO A 93 25.44 -8.08 14.79
CA PRO A 93 25.15 -7.61 16.14
C PRO A 93 23.66 -7.45 16.40
N THR A 94 23.20 -7.88 17.58
CA THR A 94 21.79 -7.83 17.98
C THR A 94 21.39 -6.51 18.62
N GLU A 95 22.32 -5.78 19.23
CA GLU A 95 22.02 -4.67 20.15
C GLU A 95 22.28 -3.28 19.54
N VAL A 96 22.62 -3.20 18.25
CA VAL A 96 23.18 -1.97 17.68
C VAL A 96 22.29 -1.35 16.60
N PHE A 97 21.36 -2.12 16.03
CA PHE A 97 20.50 -1.67 14.95
C PHE A 97 19.07 -1.51 15.47
N GLU A 98 18.62 -0.25 15.51
CA GLU A 98 17.26 0.11 15.91
C GLU A 98 16.30 0.18 14.70
N GLU A 99 16.85 0.28 13.49
CA GLU A 99 16.09 0.40 12.24
C GLU A 99 16.78 -0.33 11.08
N THR A 100 16.02 -0.68 10.05
CA THR A 100 16.57 -1.24 8.81
C THR A 100 17.42 -0.19 8.11
N LYS A 101 18.69 -0.51 7.85
CA LYS A 101 19.60 0.39 7.14
C LYS A 101 20.66 -0.36 6.34
N ALA A 102 21.18 0.30 5.31
CA ALA A 102 22.37 -0.15 4.60
C ALA A 102 23.63 0.30 5.36
N VAL A 103 24.58 -0.61 5.52
CA VAL A 103 25.87 -0.36 6.16
C VAL A 103 26.99 -1.01 5.34
N SER A 104 28.21 -0.49 5.43
CA SER A 104 29.37 -1.19 4.87
C SER A 104 29.78 -2.36 5.75
N LEU A 105 30.11 -3.48 5.14
CA LEU A 105 30.79 -4.60 5.83
C LEU A 105 32.28 -4.52 5.55
N ALA A 106 33.09 -4.42 6.58
CA ALA A 106 34.54 -4.40 6.47
C ALA A 106 35.21 -5.35 7.49
N VAL A 107 36.38 -5.82 7.12
CA VAL A 107 37.19 -6.66 8.02
C VAL A 107 38.54 -6.00 8.31
N LEU A 108 39.05 -6.24 9.49
CA LEU A 108 40.40 -5.86 9.89
C LEU A 108 41.26 -7.11 9.95
N TYR A 109 42.34 -7.16 9.19
CA TYR A 109 43.32 -8.26 9.24
C TYR A 109 44.72 -7.76 9.59
N ASN A 110 45.55 -8.64 10.09
CA ASN A 110 46.88 -8.31 10.60
C ASN A 110 46.87 -7.09 11.56
N SER A 111 45.76 -6.86 12.25
CA SER A 111 45.53 -5.80 13.24
C SER A 111 45.61 -4.35 12.73
N VAL A 112 45.93 -4.12 11.45
CA VAL A 112 46.15 -2.78 10.88
C VAL A 112 45.48 -2.54 9.53
N HIS A 113 45.21 -3.59 8.76
CA HIS A 113 44.67 -3.44 7.41
C HIS A 113 43.16 -3.64 7.40
N ARG A 114 42.44 -2.62 6.94
CA ARG A 114 40.97 -2.66 6.75
C ARG A 114 40.63 -2.95 5.31
N LEU A 115 39.84 -3.98 5.07
CA LEU A 115 39.30 -4.35 3.77
C LEU A 115 37.76 -4.18 3.80
N VAL A 116 37.20 -3.38 2.88
CA VAL A 116 35.77 -3.31 2.68
C VAL A 116 35.33 -4.52 1.85
N VAL A 117 34.44 -5.33 2.42
CA VAL A 117 33.91 -6.56 1.80
C VAL A 117 32.66 -6.23 0.98
N CYS A 118 31.83 -5.32 1.50
CA CYS A 118 30.58 -4.89 0.86
C CYS A 118 30.30 -3.43 1.24
N GLU A 119 30.01 -2.60 0.26
CA GLU A 119 29.65 -1.18 0.47
C GLU A 119 28.25 -1.01 1.06
N GLU A 120 27.30 -1.86 0.64
CA GLU A 120 25.90 -1.77 0.96
C GLU A 120 25.31 -3.13 1.39
N LEU A 121 25.63 -3.54 2.63
CA LEU A 121 24.94 -4.63 3.30
C LEU A 121 23.69 -4.10 3.98
N THR A 122 22.51 -4.58 3.60
CA THR A 122 21.28 -4.21 4.29
C THR A 122 21.13 -5.00 5.58
N VAL A 123 21.18 -4.32 6.72
CA VAL A 123 20.78 -4.88 8.02
C VAL A 123 19.29 -4.62 8.20
N TYR A 124 18.53 -5.68 8.19
CA TYR A 124 17.09 -5.68 8.14
C TYR A 124 16.51 -5.96 9.52
N ILE A 125 15.64 -5.09 10.01
CA ILE A 125 14.98 -5.24 11.31
C ILE A 125 13.53 -5.60 11.11
N ALA A 126 13.09 -6.74 11.67
CA ALA A 126 11.70 -7.15 11.60
C ALA A 126 10.76 -6.11 12.26
N PRO A 127 9.51 -5.97 11.80
CA PRO A 127 8.55 -5.08 12.42
C PRO A 127 8.14 -5.62 13.80
N VAL A 128 7.92 -4.72 14.75
CA VAL A 128 7.47 -5.07 16.11
C VAL A 128 6.22 -4.26 16.44
N ILE A 129 5.20 -4.95 16.94
CA ILE A 129 3.99 -4.35 17.49
C ILE A 129 4.02 -4.56 19.01
N PRO A 130 4.20 -3.50 19.81
CA PRO A 130 4.16 -3.62 21.26
C PRO A 130 2.75 -3.98 21.72
N THR A 131 2.60 -5.07 22.46
CA THR A 131 1.31 -5.52 22.99
C THR A 131 0.70 -4.56 24.02
N THR A 132 1.53 -3.68 24.58
CA THR A 132 1.12 -2.70 25.59
C THR A 132 0.57 -1.40 25.02
N SER A 133 0.93 -1.05 23.77
CA SER A 133 0.57 0.25 23.16
C SER A 133 -0.36 0.13 21.96
N THR A 134 -0.49 -1.04 21.38
CA THR A 134 -1.32 -1.26 20.19
C THR A 134 -2.09 -2.55 20.36
N THR A 135 -3.26 -2.44 20.96
CA THR A 135 -4.27 -3.51 20.94
C THR A 135 -5.46 -2.99 20.18
N LEU A 136 -5.74 -3.61 19.05
CA LEU A 136 -6.95 -3.27 18.29
C LEU A 136 -8.17 -3.62 19.14
N SER A 137 -9.11 -2.69 19.26
CA SER A 137 -10.32 -2.89 20.03
C SER A 137 -11.40 -1.88 19.65
N GLY A 138 -12.63 -2.18 20.05
CA GLY A 138 -13.75 -1.28 19.89
C GLY A 138 -14.53 -1.45 18.60
N GLU A 139 -15.46 -0.53 18.38
CA GLU A 139 -16.34 -0.49 17.22
C GLU A 139 -15.99 0.71 16.36
N VAL A 140 -15.96 0.51 15.04
CA VAL A 140 -15.67 1.52 14.03
C VAL A 140 -16.67 1.42 12.89
N LYS A 141 -16.73 2.42 12.04
CA LYS A 141 -17.54 2.41 10.80
C LYS A 141 -16.67 2.10 9.60
N PRO A 142 -17.26 1.61 8.49
CA PRO A 142 -16.58 1.54 7.21
C PRO A 142 -15.92 2.87 6.84
N GLY A 143 -14.67 2.80 6.36
CA GLY A 143 -13.90 3.98 6.00
C GLY A 143 -13.22 4.73 7.14
N ASP A 144 -13.50 4.42 8.41
CA ASP A 144 -12.75 4.98 9.54
C ASP A 144 -11.27 4.60 9.48
N ILE A 145 -10.40 5.51 9.89
CA ILE A 145 -8.95 5.29 9.86
C ILE A 145 -8.54 4.42 11.04
N ILE A 146 -7.96 3.27 10.74
CA ILE A 146 -7.33 2.37 11.72
C ILE A 146 -5.84 2.67 11.74
N THR A 147 -5.29 2.90 12.93
CA THR A 147 -3.87 3.18 13.14
C THR A 147 -3.21 2.03 13.90
N ILE A 148 -2.11 1.52 13.38
CA ILE A 148 -1.24 0.54 14.03
C ILE A 148 0.08 1.23 14.33
N ALA A 149 0.44 1.31 15.60
CA ALA A 149 1.73 1.81 16.04
C ALA A 149 2.71 0.66 16.30
N GLY A 150 4.00 0.90 16.04
CA GLY A 150 5.03 -0.12 16.21
C GLY A 150 6.41 0.42 15.85
N THR A 151 7.33 -0.48 15.53
CA THR A 151 8.65 -0.12 14.98
C THR A 151 8.89 -0.88 13.69
N ASN A 152 9.68 -0.28 12.78
CA ASN A 152 10.01 -0.82 11.45
C ASN A 152 8.79 -1.14 10.57
N LEU A 153 7.68 -0.42 10.74
CA LEU A 153 6.45 -0.62 9.97
C LEU A 153 6.57 -0.16 8.51
N ASN A 154 7.63 0.61 8.17
CA ASN A 154 7.93 1.03 6.80
C ASN A 154 8.23 -0.14 5.85
N ILE A 155 8.60 -1.32 6.37
CA ILE A 155 8.90 -2.53 5.58
C ILE A 155 7.66 -3.39 5.30
N ILE A 156 6.50 -3.07 5.89
CA ILE A 156 5.26 -3.80 5.64
C ILE A 156 4.88 -3.69 4.15
N LYS A 157 4.64 -4.80 3.51
CA LYS A 157 4.24 -4.90 2.09
C LYS A 157 2.73 -4.83 1.90
N ALA A 158 2.00 -5.51 2.79
CA ALA A 158 0.55 -5.58 2.73
C ALA A 158 -0.07 -5.70 4.12
N ILE A 159 -1.31 -5.23 4.24
CA ILE A 159 -2.17 -5.46 5.40
C ILE A 159 -3.29 -6.38 4.95
N GLN A 160 -3.60 -7.38 5.77
CA GLN A 160 -4.72 -8.29 5.56
C GLN A 160 -5.71 -8.16 6.71
N ALA A 161 -6.98 -7.90 6.39
CA ALA A 161 -8.11 -7.92 7.32
C ALA A 161 -8.89 -9.23 7.09
N ASN A 162 -8.89 -10.14 8.07
CA ASN A 162 -9.43 -11.50 7.93
C ASN A 162 -8.92 -12.27 6.70
N GLY A 163 -7.68 -11.98 6.27
CA GLY A 163 -7.05 -12.62 5.11
C GLY A 163 -7.24 -11.88 3.78
N GLU A 164 -8.14 -10.91 3.70
CA GLU A 164 -8.32 -10.06 2.52
C GLU A 164 -7.39 -8.85 2.58
N SER A 165 -6.76 -8.50 1.47
CA SER A 165 -5.85 -7.35 1.40
C SER A 165 -6.61 -6.04 1.48
N VAL A 166 -6.11 -5.11 2.32
CA VAL A 166 -6.61 -3.74 2.42
C VAL A 166 -5.54 -2.75 2.00
N THR A 167 -5.96 -1.62 1.44
CA THR A 167 -5.04 -0.58 0.96
C THR A 167 -4.38 0.13 2.15
N ILE A 168 -3.08 0.31 2.09
CA ILE A 168 -2.32 1.11 3.06
C ILE A 168 -2.46 2.59 2.66
N ASP A 169 -2.99 3.42 3.55
CA ASP A 169 -3.15 4.86 3.33
C ASP A 169 -1.85 5.63 3.64
N ASN A 170 -1.22 5.30 4.76
CA ASN A 170 0.05 5.89 5.18
C ASN A 170 0.95 4.85 5.82
N LYS A 171 2.27 4.95 5.56
CA LYS A 171 3.26 4.02 6.06
C LYS A 171 4.53 4.75 6.48
N LYS A 172 4.83 4.71 7.79
CA LYS A 172 6.04 5.21 8.43
C LYS A 172 6.72 4.11 9.22
N ALA A 173 7.92 4.35 9.68
CA ALA A 173 8.63 3.37 10.53
C ALA A 173 7.91 3.08 11.86
N THR A 174 7.18 4.08 12.39
CA THR A 174 6.51 3.99 13.70
C THR A 174 5.00 3.82 13.64
N GLU A 175 4.41 3.98 12.44
CA GLU A 175 2.96 4.02 12.27
C GLU A 175 2.55 3.54 10.87
N ILE A 176 1.48 2.77 10.80
CA ILE A 176 0.83 2.42 9.55
C ILE A 176 -0.69 2.62 9.69
N THR A 177 -1.33 3.19 8.67
CA THR A 177 -2.76 3.44 8.67
C THR A 177 -3.45 2.84 7.46
N PHE A 178 -4.69 2.44 7.64
CA PHE A 178 -5.59 1.95 6.58
C PHE A 178 -7.04 2.27 6.94
N LYS A 179 -7.93 2.19 5.97
CA LYS A 179 -9.38 2.37 6.20
C LYS A 179 -10.04 1.06 6.58
N ALA A 180 -10.95 1.13 7.54
CA ALA A 180 -11.81 0.01 7.90
C ALA A 180 -12.59 -0.47 6.66
N PRO A 181 -12.63 -1.80 6.41
CA PRO A 181 -13.30 -2.36 5.24
C PRO A 181 -14.81 -2.08 5.21
N GLU A 182 -15.39 -2.08 4.02
CA GLU A 182 -16.85 -2.15 3.85
C GLU A 182 -17.37 -3.52 4.31
N VAL A 183 -18.52 -3.52 4.96
CA VAL A 183 -19.17 -4.73 5.48
C VAL A 183 -20.67 -4.73 5.19
N ASP A 184 -21.25 -5.92 5.05
CA ASP A 184 -22.68 -6.13 4.87
C ASP A 184 -23.42 -6.48 6.17
N ALA A 185 -22.68 -6.69 7.25
CA ALA A 185 -23.15 -6.90 8.61
C ALA A 185 -22.02 -6.60 9.58
N ASP A 186 -22.33 -6.41 10.86
CA ASP A 186 -21.31 -6.24 11.91
C ASP A 186 -20.27 -7.35 11.82
N THR A 187 -19.02 -6.98 11.56
CA THR A 187 -17.94 -7.94 11.30
C THR A 187 -16.73 -7.66 12.18
N GLU A 188 -16.26 -8.68 12.89
CA GLU A 188 -15.03 -8.63 13.66
C GLU A 188 -13.82 -8.90 12.77
N PHE A 189 -12.79 -8.06 12.87
CA PHE A 189 -11.56 -8.16 12.09
C PHE A 189 -10.33 -8.45 12.95
N THR A 190 -9.52 -9.40 12.45
CA THR A 190 -8.14 -9.63 12.85
C THR A 190 -7.23 -9.09 11.77
N ILE A 191 -6.18 -8.37 12.14
CA ILE A 191 -5.24 -7.77 11.20
C ILE A 191 -3.94 -8.56 11.18
N THR A 192 -3.47 -8.84 9.97
CA THR A 192 -2.17 -9.47 9.71
C THR A 192 -1.35 -8.52 8.85
N LEU A 193 -0.14 -8.19 9.29
CA LEU A 193 0.85 -7.46 8.51
C LEU A 193 1.75 -8.45 7.77
N VAL A 194 1.96 -8.22 6.49
CA VAL A 194 2.83 -9.04 5.63
C VAL A 194 4.09 -8.26 5.32
N TYR A 195 5.24 -8.87 5.52
CA TYR A 195 6.56 -8.28 5.27
C TYR A 195 7.53 -9.36 4.75
N ASP A 196 8.65 -8.97 4.14
CA ASP A 196 9.70 -9.94 3.79
C ASP A 196 10.62 -10.20 4.99
N ASN A 197 11.15 -11.41 5.07
CA ASN A 197 12.34 -11.65 5.90
C ASN A 197 13.61 -11.23 5.12
N SER A 198 14.78 -11.38 5.74
CA SER A 198 16.07 -11.07 5.11
C SER A 198 16.36 -11.86 3.82
N LEU A 199 15.65 -12.97 3.61
CA LEU A 199 15.78 -13.82 2.43
C LEU A 199 14.73 -13.52 1.35
N GLY A 200 13.89 -12.48 1.53
CA GLY A 200 12.84 -12.09 0.58
C GLY A 200 11.59 -12.98 0.61
N ASN A 201 11.39 -13.76 1.69
CA ASN A 201 10.20 -14.58 1.87
C ASN A 201 9.15 -13.85 2.71
N ASP A 202 7.89 -13.97 2.32
CA ASP A 202 6.78 -13.38 3.04
C ASP A 202 6.65 -13.96 4.46
N GLN A 203 6.63 -13.06 5.42
CA GLN A 203 6.35 -13.33 6.84
C GLN A 203 5.04 -12.66 7.23
N LYS A 204 4.40 -13.18 8.26
CA LYS A 204 3.13 -12.67 8.78
C LYS A 204 3.26 -12.32 10.25
N LEU A 205 2.87 -11.08 10.58
CA LEU A 205 2.78 -10.59 11.96
C LEU A 205 1.32 -10.28 12.27
N ILE A 206 0.74 -11.00 13.23
CA ILE A 206 -0.64 -10.76 13.69
C ILE A 206 -0.61 -9.58 14.65
N VAL A 207 -1.42 -8.55 14.37
CA VAL A 207 -1.60 -7.41 15.27
C VAL A 207 -2.45 -7.85 16.47
N PRO A 208 -2.03 -7.57 17.70
CA PRO A 208 -2.80 -7.94 18.87
C PRO A 208 -4.19 -7.29 18.92
N GLY A 209 -5.19 -8.05 19.37
CA GLY A 209 -6.57 -7.58 19.49
C GLY A 209 -7.40 -7.72 18.24
N LYS A 210 -8.59 -7.19 18.28
CA LYS A 210 -9.59 -7.20 17.21
C LYS A 210 -10.46 -5.96 17.32
N PHE A 211 -11.05 -5.54 16.23
CA PHE A 211 -12.06 -4.49 16.20
C PHE A 211 -13.27 -4.94 15.39
N THR A 212 -14.43 -4.35 15.68
CA THR A 212 -15.66 -4.65 14.96
C THR A 212 -16.00 -3.49 14.03
N VAL A 213 -16.14 -3.76 12.74
CA VAL A 213 -16.73 -2.80 11.80
C VAL A 213 -18.22 -2.97 11.83
N LYS A 214 -18.93 -1.91 12.22
CA LYS A 214 -20.39 -1.90 12.28
C LYS A 214 -20.99 -1.64 10.91
N GLU A 215 -22.00 -2.40 10.54
CA GLU A 215 -22.77 -2.08 9.34
C GLU A 215 -23.38 -0.68 9.45
N VAL A 216 -23.25 0.09 8.37
CA VAL A 216 -23.89 1.41 8.27
C VAL A 216 -24.99 1.35 7.23
N VAL A 217 -26.24 1.32 7.71
CA VAL A 217 -27.42 1.32 6.83
C VAL A 217 -27.80 2.76 6.52
N PRO A 218 -27.83 3.16 5.23
CA PRO A 218 -28.35 4.48 4.87
C PRO A 218 -29.86 4.52 4.98
N GLY A 219 -30.39 5.66 5.40
CA GLY A 219 -31.83 5.94 5.45
C GLY A 219 -32.11 7.29 4.82
N GLY A 220 -33.23 7.41 4.11
CA GLY A 220 -33.55 8.69 3.47
C GLY A 220 -34.92 8.74 2.86
N SER A 221 -35.18 9.86 2.18
CA SER A 221 -36.37 10.10 1.39
C SER A 221 -36.04 11.00 0.19
N VAL A 222 -36.85 10.91 -0.85
CA VAL A 222 -36.85 11.90 -1.93
C VAL A 222 -37.37 13.24 -1.37
N ALA A 223 -36.59 14.31 -1.51
CA ALA A 223 -36.98 15.64 -1.03
C ALA A 223 -38.34 16.07 -1.67
N SER A 224 -39.12 16.81 -0.93
CA SER A 224 -40.50 17.14 -1.34
C SER A 224 -40.58 17.88 -2.65
N ASP A 225 -39.62 18.74 -2.98
CA ASP A 225 -39.51 19.52 -4.20
C ASP A 225 -38.97 18.68 -5.37
N SER A 226 -38.40 17.53 -5.08
CA SER A 226 -37.84 16.61 -6.08
C SER A 226 -38.72 15.41 -6.39
N ARG A 227 -39.93 15.34 -5.84
CA ARG A 227 -40.90 14.26 -6.13
C ARG A 227 -41.49 14.28 -7.52
N GLU A 228 -41.49 15.45 -8.15
CA GLU A 228 -41.93 15.64 -9.51
C GLU A 228 -40.94 16.58 -10.22
N VAL A 229 -40.19 16.06 -11.17
CA VAL A 229 -39.14 16.80 -11.89
C VAL A 229 -39.20 16.54 -13.38
N GLU A 230 -38.65 17.45 -14.19
CA GLU A 230 -38.46 17.20 -15.63
C GLU A 230 -37.21 16.33 -15.84
N THR A 231 -37.18 15.62 -16.97
CA THR A 231 -35.99 14.87 -17.41
C THR A 231 -34.71 15.73 -17.34
N GLY A 232 -33.60 15.18 -16.89
CA GLY A 232 -32.30 15.84 -16.74
C GLY A 232 -32.18 16.85 -15.58
N LYS A 233 -33.25 17.11 -14.81
CA LYS A 233 -33.21 17.95 -13.61
C LYS A 233 -32.66 17.18 -12.43
N ASP A 234 -32.24 17.92 -11.40
CA ASP A 234 -31.72 17.34 -10.17
C ASP A 234 -32.84 16.75 -9.31
N VAL A 235 -32.62 15.54 -8.83
CA VAL A 235 -33.41 14.87 -7.81
C VAL A 235 -32.58 14.87 -6.53
N THR A 236 -33.11 15.43 -5.46
CA THR A 236 -32.45 15.52 -4.15
C THR A 236 -32.92 14.38 -3.23
N ILE A 237 -31.94 13.69 -2.64
CA ILE A 237 -32.17 12.73 -1.56
C ILE A 237 -31.67 13.36 -0.26
N GLU A 238 -32.49 13.29 0.78
CA GLU A 238 -32.16 13.75 2.13
C GLU A 238 -32.28 12.58 3.12
N GLY A 239 -31.37 12.52 4.10
CA GLY A 239 -31.40 11.40 5.03
C GLY A 239 -30.23 11.36 5.99
N THR A 240 -29.86 10.14 6.39
CA THR A 240 -28.75 9.84 7.29
C THR A 240 -27.87 8.77 6.70
N ASN A 241 -26.58 8.82 7.02
CA ASN A 241 -25.58 7.84 6.54
C ASN A 241 -25.52 7.72 5.01
N LEU A 242 -25.92 8.75 4.28
CA LEU A 242 -25.97 8.70 2.82
C LEU A 242 -24.58 8.66 2.17
N ASN A 243 -23.53 8.97 2.92
CA ASN A 243 -22.13 8.88 2.47
C ASN A 243 -21.65 7.45 2.15
N VAL A 244 -22.41 6.41 2.56
CA VAL A 244 -22.10 5.00 2.22
C VAL A 244 -22.82 4.52 0.94
N VAL A 245 -23.65 5.38 0.31
CA VAL A 245 -24.40 5.03 -0.91
C VAL A 245 -23.48 5.02 -2.11
N SER A 246 -23.43 3.91 -2.83
CA SER A 246 -22.67 3.74 -4.07
C SER A 246 -23.49 4.08 -5.31
N ALA A 247 -24.80 3.79 -5.28
CA ALA A 247 -25.71 4.05 -6.38
C ALA A 247 -27.17 4.22 -5.92
N VAL A 248 -27.96 4.78 -6.81
CA VAL A 248 -29.44 4.83 -6.68
C VAL A 248 -30.04 3.93 -7.74
N ARG A 249 -30.91 3.02 -7.33
CA ARG A 249 -31.71 2.22 -8.25
C ARG A 249 -33.08 2.85 -8.46
N LEU A 250 -33.39 3.11 -9.72
CA LEU A 250 -34.71 3.59 -10.17
C LEU A 250 -35.47 2.44 -10.83
N THR A 251 -36.59 2.05 -10.25
CA THR A 251 -37.41 0.95 -10.76
C THR A 251 -38.75 1.47 -11.26
N LYS A 252 -39.06 1.25 -12.56
CA LYS A 252 -40.38 1.57 -13.15
C LYS A 252 -41.44 0.57 -12.72
N ALA A 253 -42.70 0.95 -12.80
CA ALA A 253 -43.80 0.00 -12.78
C ALA A 253 -43.59 -1.04 -13.90
N GLY A 254 -43.63 -2.35 -13.50
CA GLY A 254 -43.30 -3.45 -14.40
C GLY A 254 -41.87 -4.03 -14.21
N GLY A 255 -41.09 -3.50 -13.26
CA GLY A 255 -39.85 -4.13 -12.78
C GLY A 255 -38.59 -3.81 -13.59
N VAL A 256 -38.64 -2.89 -14.57
CA VAL A 256 -37.44 -2.44 -15.28
C VAL A 256 -36.68 -1.47 -14.38
N SER A 257 -35.42 -1.77 -14.07
CA SER A 257 -34.57 -0.97 -13.19
C SER A 257 -33.37 -0.41 -13.92
N SER A 258 -32.89 0.74 -13.48
CA SER A 258 -31.63 1.36 -13.89
C SER A 258 -30.89 1.90 -12.68
N ASP A 259 -29.58 1.70 -12.64
CA ASP A 259 -28.72 2.17 -11.55
C ASP A 259 -27.99 3.45 -11.98
N ILE A 260 -27.95 4.43 -11.08
CA ILE A 260 -27.22 5.69 -11.24
C ILE A 260 -26.11 5.70 -10.19
N VAL A 261 -24.84 5.64 -10.63
CA VAL A 261 -23.68 5.70 -9.74
C VAL A 261 -23.59 7.08 -9.08
N ILE A 262 -23.41 7.10 -7.78
CA ILE A 262 -23.26 8.32 -6.98
C ILE A 262 -21.79 8.45 -6.58
N THR A 263 -21.19 9.59 -6.88
CA THR A 263 -19.81 9.89 -6.50
C THR A 263 -19.78 10.91 -5.36
N ASN A 264 -19.06 10.58 -4.29
CA ASN A 264 -18.87 11.45 -3.13
C ASN A 264 -20.19 11.98 -2.50
N PRO A 265 -21.16 11.13 -2.15
CA PRO A 265 -22.38 11.58 -1.51
C PRO A 265 -22.09 12.21 -0.15
N GLY A 266 -22.84 13.25 0.22
CA GLY A 266 -22.80 13.80 1.57
C GLY A 266 -23.51 12.89 2.59
N ALA A 267 -23.15 13.01 3.87
CA ALA A 267 -23.75 12.18 4.93
C ALA A 267 -25.27 12.40 5.11
N THR A 268 -25.76 13.59 4.76
CA THR A 268 -27.15 14.00 4.98
C THR A 268 -27.93 14.28 3.70
N GLY A 269 -27.25 14.28 2.55
CA GLY A 269 -27.92 14.53 1.27
C GLY A 269 -26.97 14.43 0.08
N PHE A 270 -27.55 14.12 -1.08
CA PHE A 270 -26.91 14.18 -2.38
C PHE A 270 -27.96 14.40 -3.49
N THR A 271 -27.49 14.70 -4.69
CA THR A 271 -28.34 14.87 -5.87
C THR A 271 -27.89 13.94 -6.99
N PHE A 272 -28.85 13.56 -7.86
CA PHE A 272 -28.57 12.89 -9.11
C PHE A 272 -29.49 13.46 -10.22
N LYS A 273 -29.13 13.22 -11.49
CA LYS A 273 -29.94 13.67 -12.63
C LYS A 273 -31.08 12.70 -12.90
N ALA A 274 -32.31 13.24 -13.03
CA ALA A 274 -33.45 12.45 -13.47
C ALA A 274 -33.18 11.84 -14.85
N PRO A 275 -33.50 10.55 -15.07
CA PRO A 275 -33.28 9.90 -16.35
C PRO A 275 -34.13 10.50 -17.45
N GLU A 276 -33.72 10.30 -18.70
CA GLU A 276 -34.57 10.64 -19.86
C GLU A 276 -35.75 9.67 -19.98
N VAL A 277 -36.92 10.22 -20.28
CA VAL A 277 -38.18 9.47 -20.43
C VAL A 277 -38.96 9.91 -21.66
N ASP A 278 -39.58 8.95 -22.36
CA ASP A 278 -40.39 9.20 -23.52
C ASP A 278 -41.84 9.61 -23.16
N ALA A 279 -42.25 9.35 -21.94
CA ALA A 279 -43.52 9.73 -21.34
C ALA A 279 -43.33 9.92 -19.83
N ASP A 280 -44.26 10.69 -19.22
CA ASP A 280 -44.26 10.84 -17.77
C ASP A 280 -44.17 9.49 -17.09
N THR A 281 -43.14 9.27 -16.27
CA THR A 281 -42.82 7.98 -15.68
C THR A 281 -42.56 8.13 -14.18
N GLU A 282 -43.19 7.28 -13.39
CA GLU A 282 -42.93 7.17 -11.96
C GLU A 282 -41.90 6.06 -11.69
N PHE A 283 -40.90 6.38 -10.88
CA PHE A 283 -39.85 5.47 -10.45
C PHE A 283 -39.91 5.28 -8.93
N THR A 284 -39.83 4.04 -8.49
CA THR A 284 -39.48 3.72 -7.09
C THR A 284 -37.99 3.90 -6.91
N VAL A 285 -37.58 4.54 -5.81
CA VAL A 285 -36.18 4.87 -5.51
C VAL A 285 -35.70 3.96 -4.38
N THR A 286 -34.60 3.24 -4.62
CA THR A 286 -33.85 2.47 -3.60
C THR A 286 -32.39 2.90 -3.62
N LEU A 287 -31.72 2.82 -2.44
CA LEU A 287 -30.28 3.11 -2.32
C LEU A 287 -29.51 1.79 -2.38
N ILE A 288 -28.37 1.80 -3.05
CA ILE A 288 -27.44 0.69 -3.10
C ILE A 288 -26.23 1.06 -2.24
N TYR A 289 -25.79 0.16 -1.35
CA TYR A 289 -24.72 0.39 -0.38
C TYR A 289 -24.05 -0.91 0.03
N GLY A 290 -22.94 -0.82 0.78
CA GLY A 290 -22.23 -1.96 1.32
C GLY A 290 -21.37 -2.70 0.30
N LYS A 291 -20.66 -3.74 0.76
CA LYS A 291 -19.70 -4.52 -0.04
C LYS A 291 -20.39 -5.33 -1.15
N SER A 292 -21.60 -5.82 -0.90
CA SER A 292 -22.37 -6.66 -1.82
C SER A 292 -23.50 -5.90 -2.53
N ASP A 293 -23.38 -4.58 -2.65
CA ASP A 293 -24.40 -3.75 -3.31
C ASP A 293 -25.84 -4.01 -2.76
N LYS A 294 -25.96 -4.01 -1.44
CA LYS A 294 -27.25 -4.19 -0.75
C LYS A 294 -28.21 -3.07 -1.12
N GLU A 295 -29.48 -3.39 -1.17
CA GLU A 295 -30.55 -2.43 -1.39
C GLU A 295 -31.28 -2.09 -0.10
N THR A 296 -31.61 -0.82 0.10
CA THR A 296 -32.56 -0.42 1.13
C THR A 296 -33.98 -0.83 0.74
N ALA A 297 -34.93 -0.74 1.67
CA ALA A 297 -36.31 -0.56 1.33
C ALA A 297 -36.49 0.70 0.47
N SER A 298 -37.60 0.80 -0.27
CA SER A 298 -37.91 2.01 -1.03
C SER A 298 -37.89 3.25 -0.11
N ILE A 299 -37.15 4.29 -0.56
CA ILE A 299 -37.08 5.58 0.12
C ILE A 299 -38.07 6.60 -0.43
N GLY A 300 -38.93 6.19 -1.36
CA GLY A 300 -39.96 7.02 -1.97
C GLY A 300 -40.07 6.82 -3.48
N THR A 301 -40.84 7.70 -4.10
CA THR A 301 -40.99 7.72 -5.57
C THR A 301 -40.62 9.09 -6.13
N VAL A 302 -40.18 9.09 -7.39
CA VAL A 302 -39.98 10.29 -8.19
C VAL A 302 -40.74 10.16 -9.49
N LYS A 303 -41.55 11.14 -9.83
CA LYS A 303 -42.21 11.26 -11.12
C LYS A 303 -41.36 12.12 -12.04
N VAL A 304 -40.84 11.52 -13.07
CA VAL A 304 -40.06 12.23 -14.10
C VAL A 304 -40.97 12.56 -15.25
N LYS A 305 -41.10 13.86 -15.53
CA LYS A 305 -41.90 14.37 -16.65
C LYS A 305 -41.04 14.37 -17.91
N LYS A 306 -41.67 14.01 -19.02
CA LYS A 306 -41.08 14.16 -20.35
C LYS A 306 -40.78 15.66 -20.62
N ALA A 307 -39.60 15.93 -21.19
CA ALA A 307 -39.29 17.29 -21.62
C ALA A 307 -40.28 17.78 -22.67
N THR A 308 -40.89 18.93 -22.40
CA THR A 308 -41.79 19.60 -23.39
C THR A 308 -40.92 20.51 -24.24
N VAL A 309 -40.79 20.18 -25.53
CA VAL A 309 -40.13 21.08 -26.46
C VAL A 309 -41.16 22.18 -26.83
N VAL A 310 -40.98 23.35 -26.26
CA VAL A 310 -41.75 24.52 -26.71
C VAL A 310 -41.06 25.07 -27.95
N LEU A 311 -41.63 24.78 -29.10
CA LEU A 311 -41.23 25.44 -30.34
C LEU A 311 -41.73 26.89 -30.30
N THR A 312 -40.82 27.81 -29.92
CA THR A 312 -41.13 29.25 -30.08
C THR A 312 -41.01 29.56 -31.57
N TYR A 313 -42.16 29.69 -32.23
CA TYR A 313 -42.20 30.21 -33.59
C TYR A 313 -41.66 31.65 -33.54
N LEU A 314 -40.49 31.90 -34.16
CA LEU A 314 -40.11 33.25 -34.54
C LEU A 314 -41.03 33.69 -35.65
N TYR A 315 -42.01 34.50 -35.31
CA TYR A 315 -42.87 35.20 -36.29
C TYR A 315 -41.99 36.19 -37.05
N TRP A 316 -41.75 35.92 -38.34
CA TRP A 316 -41.13 36.86 -39.24
C TRP A 316 -42.19 37.88 -39.62
N GLU A 317 -42.47 38.90 -38.82
CA GLU A 317 -43.19 40.04 -39.23
C GLU A 317 -42.30 40.94 -40.09
N ASN A 318 -42.69 41.13 -41.33
CA ASN A 318 -42.24 42.17 -42.29
C ASN A 318 -40.80 41.96 -42.88
N ILE A 319 -40.69 40.97 -43.77
CA ILE A 319 -39.76 41.16 -44.90
C ILE A 319 -40.55 42.01 -45.98
N THR A 320 -40.37 43.31 -45.96
CA THR A 320 -40.72 44.15 -47.06
C THR A 320 -39.74 43.92 -48.20
N LEU A 321 -40.14 43.12 -49.19
CA LEU A 321 -39.35 43.00 -50.42
C LEU A 321 -39.38 44.39 -51.07
N GLY A 322 -38.25 45.04 -51.16
CA GLY A 322 -38.08 46.29 -51.91
C GLY A 322 -38.53 46.08 -53.36
N ALA A 323 -39.36 46.99 -53.89
CA ALA A 323 -39.76 47.00 -55.26
C ALA A 323 -38.48 47.03 -56.16
N PRO A 324 -38.53 46.33 -57.34
CA PRO A 324 -37.44 46.41 -58.30
C PRO A 324 -37.30 47.82 -58.81
N ALA A 325 -36.08 48.34 -58.88
CA ALA A 325 -35.81 49.62 -59.55
C ALA A 325 -36.19 49.48 -61.03
N THR A 326 -37.13 50.31 -61.47
CA THR A 326 -37.38 50.53 -62.90
C THR A 326 -36.35 51.49 -63.42
N GLU A 327 -35.63 51.11 -64.52
CA GLU A 327 -34.84 52.01 -65.34
C GLU A 327 -35.70 53.09 -65.94
#